data_6aa8f146b3a27eb89ed7accbbe0207e8
#
_entry.id   6aa8f146b3a27eb89ed7accbbe0207e8
#
_cell.length_a   1.000
_cell.length_b   1.000
_cell.length_c   1.000
_cell.angle_alpha   90.00
_cell.angle_beta   90.00
_cell.angle_gamma   90.00
#
_symmetry.space_group_name_H-M   'P 1'
#
loop_
_entity.id
_entity.type
_entity.pdbx_description
1 polymer ?
#
loop_
_entity_poly.entity_id
_entity_poly.type
_entity_poly.pdbx_seq_one_letter_code
_entity_poly.pdbx_strand_id
1 'polypeptide(L)'
;MWKYLVKRFLLMFPTLLGVALLTFVLIRVIPGDVVELRYAGDRGSVSQDVLDKERTRFGLDQPLWRQFTTWVLGVARLDFGESMWTGAPIWQEIRLRFALSLQVAIMATAVAVVLAIPLGVVAALKQDSWVDYTVRIFSIAGLATPSFWLGIVFILLLLVVFHWLPPMIYTPFWVDPWENLKQLIWPALAVGYRYSAVATRMTRSAMLEVLREDYIRTARAKGLVQRLILARHALKNAMLPVLTVIALEFAFLIGGLVVTEQVFNLNGLGLLFVQAVAHRDYTLIQALVMLVAGCFIVVNFLMDVGYAWIDPRIRYR
;
A
#
# COMPACT_ATOMS: atom_id res chain seq x y z
N MET A 1 -6.18 -27.25 -5.34
CA MET A 1 -5.57 -25.95 -5.63
C MET A 1 -6.40 -25.10 -6.58
N TRP A 2 -6.72 -25.61 -7.79
CA TRP A 2 -7.50 -24.84 -8.79
C TRP A 2 -8.86 -24.37 -8.27
N LYS A 3 -9.65 -25.27 -7.67
CA LYS A 3 -10.96 -24.91 -7.06
C LYS A 3 -10.85 -23.82 -5.99
N TYR A 4 -9.82 -23.86 -5.15
CA TYR A 4 -9.56 -22.84 -4.13
C TYR A 4 -9.26 -21.48 -4.76
N LEU A 5 -8.34 -21.42 -5.74
CA LEU A 5 -7.98 -20.18 -6.43
C LEU A 5 -9.15 -19.59 -7.21
N VAL A 6 -9.93 -20.43 -7.90
CA VAL A 6 -11.16 -19.99 -8.61
C VAL A 6 -12.18 -19.42 -7.62
N LYS A 7 -12.42 -20.10 -6.48
CA LYS A 7 -13.32 -19.59 -5.44
C LYS A 7 -12.85 -18.23 -4.91
N ARG A 8 -11.55 -18.09 -4.61
CA ARG A 8 -10.94 -16.83 -4.15
C ARG A 8 -11.07 -15.72 -5.19
N PHE A 9 -10.79 -16.04 -6.44
CA PHE A 9 -10.96 -15.09 -7.56
C PHE A 9 -12.43 -14.65 -7.70
N LEU A 10 -13.37 -15.56 -7.65
CA LEU A 10 -14.80 -15.21 -7.73
C LEU A 10 -15.27 -14.36 -6.56
N LEU A 11 -14.72 -14.57 -5.35
CA LEU A 11 -15.03 -13.75 -4.17
C LEU A 11 -14.50 -12.30 -4.27
N MET A 12 -13.56 -12.01 -5.15
CA MET A 12 -13.07 -10.65 -5.39
C MET A 12 -14.19 -9.73 -5.91
N PHE A 13 -15.08 -10.24 -6.77
CA PHE A 13 -16.15 -9.45 -7.39
C PHE A 13 -17.20 -8.94 -6.38
N PRO A 14 -17.80 -9.79 -5.53
CA PRO A 14 -18.73 -9.30 -4.53
C PRO A 14 -18.06 -8.37 -3.50
N THR A 15 -16.78 -8.57 -3.19
CA THR A 15 -16.02 -7.67 -2.30
C THR A 15 -15.85 -6.29 -2.95
N LEU A 16 -15.45 -6.23 -4.22
CA LEU A 16 -15.35 -4.97 -4.98
C LEU A 16 -16.70 -4.27 -5.09
N LEU A 17 -17.77 -5.02 -5.35
CA LEU A 17 -19.14 -4.48 -5.42
C LEU A 17 -19.58 -3.91 -4.06
N GLY A 18 -19.26 -4.58 -2.96
CA GLY A 18 -19.52 -4.08 -1.60
C GLY A 18 -18.76 -2.78 -1.30
N VAL A 19 -17.47 -2.70 -1.67
CA VAL A 19 -16.70 -1.46 -1.55
C VAL A 19 -17.28 -0.35 -2.43
N ALA A 20 -17.65 -0.66 -3.67
CA ALA A 20 -18.30 0.29 -4.57
C ALA A 20 -19.59 0.85 -3.97
N LEU A 21 -20.46 -0.02 -3.45
CA LEU A 21 -21.71 0.40 -2.83
C LEU A 21 -21.47 1.30 -1.61
N LEU A 22 -20.59 0.88 -0.72
CA LEU A 22 -20.24 1.68 0.47
C LEU A 22 -19.67 3.03 0.10
N THR A 23 -18.72 3.09 -0.84
CA THR A 23 -18.11 4.34 -1.30
C THR A 23 -19.14 5.26 -1.93
N PHE A 24 -20.02 4.71 -2.77
CA PHE A 24 -21.07 5.47 -3.43
C PHE A 24 -22.04 6.10 -2.41
N VAL A 25 -22.49 5.33 -1.41
CA VAL A 25 -23.41 5.79 -0.38
C VAL A 25 -22.74 6.82 0.53
N LEU A 26 -21.52 6.54 1.02
CA LEU A 26 -20.82 7.42 1.96
C LEU A 26 -20.59 8.82 1.36
N ILE A 27 -20.17 8.91 0.09
CA ILE A 27 -19.93 10.19 -0.56
C ILE A 27 -21.22 11.02 -0.69
N ARG A 28 -22.36 10.39 -0.82
CA ARG A 28 -23.66 11.08 -0.95
C ARG A 28 -24.30 11.45 0.37
N VAL A 29 -23.85 10.89 1.49
CA VAL A 29 -24.27 11.31 2.84
C VAL A 29 -23.55 12.60 3.24
N ILE A 30 -22.37 12.88 2.67
CA ILE A 30 -21.62 14.12 2.96
C ILE A 30 -22.39 15.31 2.35
N PRO A 31 -22.85 16.29 3.17
CA PRO A 31 -23.59 17.43 2.65
C PRO A 31 -22.69 18.36 1.82
N GLY A 32 -23.20 18.85 0.71
CA GLY A 32 -22.57 19.81 -0.19
C GLY A 32 -22.52 19.30 -1.63
N ASP A 33 -22.61 20.23 -2.56
CA ASP A 33 -22.57 19.99 -3.98
C ASP A 33 -21.19 20.41 -4.52
N VAL A 34 -20.51 19.48 -5.19
CA VAL A 34 -19.21 19.75 -5.83
C VAL A 34 -19.32 20.88 -6.88
N VAL A 35 -20.44 20.96 -7.57
CA VAL A 35 -20.66 21.98 -8.60
C VAL A 35 -20.73 23.36 -7.93
N GLU A 36 -21.46 23.49 -6.84
CA GLU A 36 -21.52 24.74 -6.07
C GLU A 36 -20.15 25.13 -5.51
N LEU A 37 -19.38 24.16 -4.99
CA LEU A 37 -18.06 24.40 -4.43
C LEU A 37 -17.05 24.89 -5.48
N ARG A 38 -17.10 24.32 -6.68
CA ARG A 38 -16.23 24.70 -7.82
C ARG A 38 -16.39 26.15 -8.20
N TYR A 39 -17.62 26.66 -8.12
CA TYR A 39 -17.96 28.03 -8.49
C TYR A 39 -18.05 28.99 -7.30
N ALA A 40 -17.94 28.52 -6.06
CA ALA A 40 -18.00 29.34 -4.86
C ALA A 40 -16.88 30.41 -4.75
N GLY A 41 -15.77 30.20 -5.47
CA GLY A 41 -14.64 31.16 -5.53
C GLY A 41 -14.82 32.29 -6.54
N ASP A 42 -15.70 32.14 -7.50
CA ASP A 42 -16.02 33.20 -8.47
C ASP A 42 -16.98 34.20 -7.82
N ARG A 43 -16.48 35.40 -7.56
CA ARG A 43 -17.23 36.50 -6.88
C ARG A 43 -18.43 37.04 -7.69
N GLY A 44 -18.78 36.46 -8.82
CA GLY A 44 -20.00 36.71 -9.58
C GLY A 44 -20.98 35.57 -9.35
N SER A 45 -22.22 35.85 -9.05
CA SER A 45 -23.28 34.85 -8.95
C SER A 45 -23.37 34.05 -10.24
N VAL A 46 -22.80 32.85 -10.27
CA VAL A 46 -22.98 31.92 -11.38
C VAL A 46 -24.48 31.64 -11.50
N SER A 47 -25.04 31.82 -12.70
CA SER A 47 -26.48 31.61 -12.90
C SER A 47 -26.83 30.14 -12.60
N GLN A 48 -28.03 29.92 -12.04
CA GLN A 48 -28.54 28.57 -11.77
C GLN A 48 -28.50 27.68 -13.02
N ASP A 49 -28.73 28.27 -14.20
CA ASP A 49 -28.65 27.55 -15.46
C ASP A 49 -27.28 26.90 -15.74
N VAL A 50 -26.18 27.52 -15.28
CA VAL A 50 -24.82 26.95 -15.45
C VAL A 50 -24.64 25.80 -14.47
N LEU A 51 -25.07 25.96 -13.23
CA LEU A 51 -25.00 24.91 -12.22
C LEU A 51 -25.81 23.68 -12.64
N ASP A 52 -27.01 23.87 -13.16
CA ASP A 52 -27.90 22.80 -13.61
C ASP A 52 -27.34 22.08 -14.85
N LYS A 53 -26.70 22.79 -15.77
CA LYS A 53 -25.99 22.18 -16.92
C LYS A 53 -24.83 21.31 -16.46
N GLU A 54 -24.04 21.78 -15.50
CA GLU A 54 -22.92 20.99 -14.96
C GLU A 54 -23.43 19.76 -14.19
N ARG A 55 -24.52 19.91 -13.40
CA ARG A 55 -25.17 18.77 -12.74
C ARG A 55 -25.63 17.70 -13.74
N THR A 56 -26.25 18.14 -14.82
CA THR A 56 -26.71 17.22 -15.90
C THR A 56 -25.52 16.57 -16.62
N ARG A 57 -24.44 17.34 -16.89
CA ARG A 57 -23.21 16.80 -17.48
C ARG A 57 -22.62 15.65 -16.67
N PHE A 58 -22.59 15.77 -15.32
CA PHE A 58 -22.10 14.71 -14.42
C PHE A 58 -23.18 13.69 -14.03
N GLY A 59 -24.40 13.83 -14.56
CA GLY A 59 -25.53 12.94 -14.30
C GLY A 59 -26.00 12.97 -12.85
N LEU A 60 -25.76 14.07 -12.12
CA LEU A 60 -26.18 14.22 -10.72
C LEU A 60 -27.70 14.45 -10.57
N ASP A 61 -28.36 14.81 -11.66
CA ASP A 61 -29.81 14.95 -11.77
C ASP A 61 -30.55 13.59 -11.90
N GLN A 62 -29.80 12.50 -12.18
CA GLN A 62 -30.39 11.18 -12.37
C GLN A 62 -30.70 10.49 -11.04
N PRO A 63 -31.64 9.50 -11.01
CA PRO A 63 -31.89 8.67 -9.84
C PRO A 63 -30.62 7.96 -9.37
N LEU A 64 -30.42 7.84 -8.05
CA LEU A 64 -29.19 7.27 -7.44
C LEU A 64 -28.83 5.88 -7.97
N TRP A 65 -29.84 5.02 -8.21
CA TRP A 65 -29.59 3.68 -8.74
C TRP A 65 -28.99 3.72 -10.15
N ARG A 66 -29.37 4.70 -10.97
CA ARG A 66 -28.83 4.87 -12.32
C ARG A 66 -27.42 5.44 -12.28
N GLN A 67 -27.16 6.41 -11.41
CA GLN A 67 -25.80 6.91 -11.18
C GLN A 67 -24.87 5.78 -10.73
N PHE A 68 -25.31 4.95 -9.78
CA PHE A 68 -24.53 3.80 -9.30
C PHE A 68 -24.23 2.79 -10.40
N THR A 69 -25.25 2.37 -11.15
CA THR A 69 -25.08 1.34 -12.20
C THR A 69 -24.20 1.84 -13.32
N THR A 70 -24.37 3.10 -13.76
CA THR A 70 -23.54 3.71 -14.80
C THR A 70 -22.09 3.79 -14.36
N TRP A 71 -21.84 4.23 -13.13
CA TRP A 71 -20.50 4.31 -12.57
C TRP A 71 -19.84 2.93 -12.43
N VAL A 72 -20.51 1.94 -11.85
CA VAL A 72 -19.97 0.58 -11.70
C VAL A 72 -19.65 -0.06 -13.05
N LEU A 73 -20.52 0.13 -14.05
CA LEU A 73 -20.27 -0.36 -15.41
C LEU A 73 -19.07 0.35 -16.07
N GLY A 74 -18.88 1.65 -15.81
CA GLY A 74 -17.70 2.40 -16.23
C GLY A 74 -16.43 1.80 -15.61
N VAL A 75 -16.41 1.64 -14.29
CA VAL A 75 -15.27 1.02 -13.57
C VAL A 75 -14.94 -0.37 -14.11
N ALA A 76 -15.96 -1.19 -14.40
CA ALA A 76 -15.75 -2.53 -14.97
C ALA A 76 -15.12 -2.49 -16.37
N ARG A 77 -15.27 -1.37 -17.10
CA ARG A 77 -14.64 -1.11 -18.41
C ARG A 77 -13.34 -0.33 -18.31
N LEU A 78 -12.85 -0.05 -17.09
CA LEU A 78 -11.70 0.83 -16.80
C LEU A 78 -11.91 2.29 -17.28
N ASP A 79 -13.16 2.70 -17.42
CA ASP A 79 -13.56 4.08 -17.64
C ASP A 79 -13.97 4.72 -16.31
N PHE A 80 -13.10 5.55 -15.76
CA PHE A 80 -13.33 6.23 -14.50
C PHE A 80 -13.98 7.61 -14.66
N GLY A 81 -14.23 8.02 -15.92
CA GLY A 81 -14.80 9.32 -16.24
C GLY A 81 -13.84 10.49 -16.10
N GLU A 82 -14.41 11.67 -15.88
CA GLU A 82 -13.68 12.94 -15.71
C GLU A 82 -13.75 13.43 -14.26
N SER A 83 -12.68 14.10 -13.83
CA SER A 83 -12.64 14.81 -12.55
C SER A 83 -13.68 15.93 -12.55
N MET A 84 -14.52 15.96 -11.53
CA MET A 84 -15.52 17.04 -11.38
C MET A 84 -14.88 18.40 -11.10
N TRP A 85 -13.65 18.39 -10.55
CA TRP A 85 -12.91 19.62 -10.23
C TRP A 85 -12.09 20.14 -11.42
N THR A 86 -11.24 19.29 -12.01
CA THR A 86 -10.32 19.69 -13.08
C THR A 86 -10.92 19.55 -14.49
N GLY A 87 -11.93 18.71 -14.67
CA GLY A 87 -12.46 18.32 -15.96
C GLY A 87 -11.54 17.38 -16.76
N ALA A 88 -10.40 16.98 -16.19
CA ALA A 88 -9.45 16.09 -16.84
C ALA A 88 -9.88 14.61 -16.72
N PRO A 89 -9.50 13.75 -17.68
CA PRO A 89 -9.74 12.32 -17.57
C PRO A 89 -9.03 11.73 -16.36
N ILE A 90 -9.76 11.08 -15.46
CA ILE A 90 -9.25 10.55 -14.19
C ILE A 90 -8.12 9.54 -14.42
N TRP A 91 -8.21 8.72 -15.47
CA TRP A 91 -7.18 7.75 -15.80
C TRP A 91 -5.80 8.38 -16.02
N GLN A 92 -5.75 9.55 -16.64
CA GLN A 92 -4.49 10.27 -16.89
C GLN A 92 -3.86 10.75 -15.57
N GLU A 93 -4.69 11.26 -14.66
CA GLU A 93 -4.24 11.71 -13.36
C GLU A 93 -3.72 10.56 -12.49
N ILE A 94 -4.41 9.43 -12.50
CA ILE A 94 -4.03 8.24 -11.74
C ILE A 94 -2.75 7.59 -12.28
N ARG A 95 -2.65 7.42 -13.59
CA ARG A 95 -1.59 6.63 -14.23
C ARG A 95 -0.18 7.05 -13.83
N LEU A 96 0.09 8.35 -13.85
CA LEU A 96 1.42 8.88 -13.53
C LEU A 96 1.73 8.75 -12.03
N ARG A 97 0.74 9.01 -11.18
CA ARG A 97 0.87 9.00 -9.72
C ARG A 97 0.88 7.61 -9.14
N PHE A 98 0.12 6.68 -9.75
CA PHE A 98 0.10 5.27 -9.36
C PHE A 98 1.46 4.62 -9.52
N ALA A 99 2.15 4.84 -10.65
CA ALA A 99 3.47 4.29 -10.90
C ALA A 99 4.48 4.72 -9.83
N LEU A 100 4.47 5.99 -9.43
CA LEU A 100 5.33 6.53 -8.37
C LEU A 100 5.02 5.89 -7.01
N SER A 101 3.76 5.95 -6.56
CA SER A 101 3.38 5.40 -5.25
C SER A 101 3.61 3.90 -5.17
N LEU A 102 3.32 3.15 -6.24
CA LEU A 102 3.59 1.71 -6.32
C LEU A 102 5.09 1.43 -6.23
N GLN A 103 5.92 2.20 -6.92
CA GLN A 103 7.38 2.04 -6.87
C GLN A 103 7.92 2.29 -5.45
N VAL A 104 7.48 3.36 -4.77
CA VAL A 104 7.86 3.63 -3.37
C VAL A 104 7.39 2.49 -2.46
N ALA A 105 6.18 1.99 -2.63
CA ALA A 105 5.66 0.87 -1.85
C ALA A 105 6.49 -0.42 -2.05
N ILE A 106 6.87 -0.74 -3.29
CA ILE A 106 7.73 -1.89 -3.60
C ILE A 106 9.11 -1.72 -2.95
N MET A 107 9.74 -0.55 -3.12
CA MET A 107 11.05 -0.27 -2.54
C MET A 107 11.02 -0.31 -1.01
N ALA A 108 10.01 0.30 -0.37
CA ALA A 108 9.85 0.28 1.08
C ALA A 108 9.63 -1.15 1.60
N THR A 109 8.84 -1.95 0.90
CA THR A 109 8.65 -3.38 1.24
C THR A 109 9.94 -4.17 1.07
N ALA A 110 10.71 -3.92 0.02
CA ALA A 110 12.02 -4.56 -0.16
C ALA A 110 12.97 -4.22 0.99
N VAL A 111 13.04 -2.95 1.40
CA VAL A 111 13.81 -2.52 2.58
C VAL A 111 13.31 -3.23 3.84
N ALA A 112 12.00 -3.28 4.05
CA ALA A 112 11.42 -3.96 5.20
C ALA A 112 11.79 -5.45 5.25
N VAL A 113 11.69 -6.16 4.13
CA VAL A 113 12.03 -7.59 4.01
C VAL A 113 13.52 -7.83 4.27
N VAL A 114 14.39 -7.03 3.64
CA VAL A 114 15.86 -7.14 3.78
C VAL A 114 16.30 -6.89 5.22
N LEU A 115 15.64 -6.03 5.96
CA LEU A 115 15.92 -5.80 7.37
C LEU A 115 15.25 -6.84 8.27
N ALA A 116 13.97 -7.12 8.05
CA ALA A 116 13.15 -7.90 8.98
C ALA A 116 13.56 -9.37 9.05
N ILE A 117 13.80 -10.01 7.92
CA ILE A 117 14.09 -11.45 7.90
C ILE A 117 15.43 -11.75 8.57
N PRO A 118 16.56 -11.12 8.19
CA PRO A 118 17.83 -11.39 8.84
C PRO A 118 17.85 -11.02 10.33
N LEU A 119 17.30 -9.82 10.67
CA LEU A 119 17.28 -9.39 12.07
C LEU A 119 16.39 -10.28 12.93
N GLY A 120 15.21 -10.68 12.45
CA GLY A 120 14.31 -11.57 13.16
C GLY A 120 14.90 -12.98 13.37
N VAL A 121 15.56 -13.53 12.34
CA VAL A 121 16.24 -14.82 12.43
C VAL A 121 17.40 -14.76 13.43
N VAL A 122 18.25 -13.73 13.34
CA VAL A 122 19.39 -13.57 14.25
C VAL A 122 18.92 -13.38 15.70
N ALA A 123 17.88 -12.58 15.92
CA ALA A 123 17.29 -12.39 17.25
C ALA A 123 16.71 -13.69 17.83
N ALA A 124 16.06 -14.52 16.99
CA ALA A 124 15.54 -15.81 17.42
C ALA A 124 16.65 -16.83 17.76
N LEU A 125 17.73 -16.86 16.98
CA LEU A 125 18.86 -17.76 17.20
C LEU A 125 19.68 -17.38 18.44
N LYS A 126 19.73 -16.10 18.76
CA LYS A 126 20.44 -15.54 19.92
C LYS A 126 19.46 -15.05 20.99
N GLN A 127 18.37 -15.80 21.19
CA GLN A 127 17.34 -15.48 22.19
C GLN A 127 17.97 -15.11 23.54
N ASP A 128 17.43 -14.06 24.18
CA ASP A 128 17.81 -13.57 25.51
C ASP A 128 19.28 -13.11 25.63
N SER A 129 19.98 -12.89 24.50
CA SER A 129 21.30 -12.29 24.44
C SER A 129 21.22 -10.77 24.17
N TRP A 130 22.36 -10.07 24.33
CA TRP A 130 22.46 -8.63 23.99
C TRP A 130 22.09 -8.35 22.53
N VAL A 131 22.32 -9.27 21.60
CA VAL A 131 21.96 -9.15 20.18
C VAL A 131 20.44 -9.15 20.04
N ASP A 132 19.74 -10.05 20.73
CA ASP A 132 18.28 -10.08 20.74
C ASP A 132 17.70 -8.78 21.30
N TYR A 133 18.24 -8.30 22.43
CA TYR A 133 17.80 -7.03 23.01
C TYR A 133 18.04 -5.85 22.07
N THR A 134 19.18 -5.77 21.39
CA THR A 134 19.48 -4.71 20.43
C THR A 134 18.49 -4.72 19.26
N VAL A 135 18.20 -5.88 18.67
CA VAL A 135 17.22 -6.02 17.60
C VAL A 135 15.80 -5.62 18.07
N ARG A 136 15.44 -5.98 19.29
CA ARG A 136 14.16 -5.58 19.89
C ARG A 136 14.05 -4.08 20.09
N ILE A 137 15.12 -3.44 20.63
CA ILE A 137 15.18 -1.97 20.78
C ILE A 137 15.07 -1.30 19.41
N PHE A 138 15.83 -1.77 18.41
CA PHE A 138 15.75 -1.28 17.03
C PHE A 138 14.33 -1.37 16.47
N SER A 139 13.64 -2.50 16.67
CA SER A 139 12.27 -2.69 16.23
C SER A 139 11.29 -1.78 16.97
N ILE A 140 11.44 -1.62 18.28
CA ILE A 140 10.57 -0.72 19.07
C ILE A 140 10.77 0.73 18.64
N ALA A 141 12.02 1.14 18.41
CA ALA A 141 12.32 2.48 17.89
C ALA A 141 11.68 2.73 16.53
N GLY A 142 11.70 1.75 15.61
CA GLY A 142 11.04 1.85 14.31
C GLY A 142 9.52 2.02 14.39
N LEU A 143 8.87 1.36 15.37
CA LEU A 143 7.44 1.52 15.61
C LEU A 143 7.07 2.84 16.29
N ALA A 144 7.91 3.28 17.23
CA ALA A 144 7.67 4.51 17.97
C ALA A 144 7.92 5.77 17.13
N THR A 145 8.74 5.67 16.08
CA THR A 145 9.14 6.81 15.25
C THR A 145 8.22 6.93 14.04
N PRO A 146 7.55 8.09 13.85
CA PRO A 146 6.75 8.33 12.65
C PRO A 146 7.62 8.35 11.39
N SER A 147 7.18 7.70 10.31
CA SER A 147 7.93 7.63 9.04
C SER A 147 8.23 9.01 8.44
N PHE A 148 7.29 9.95 8.55
CA PHE A 148 7.50 11.31 8.06
C PHE A 148 8.59 12.06 8.84
N TRP A 149 8.67 11.85 10.15
CA TRP A 149 9.72 12.44 10.98
C TRP A 149 11.10 11.90 10.56
N LEU A 150 11.21 10.60 10.34
CA LEU A 150 12.43 9.99 9.78
C LEU A 150 12.78 10.58 8.41
N GLY A 151 11.77 10.79 7.57
CA GLY A 151 11.95 11.45 6.28
C GLY A 151 12.55 12.85 6.41
N ILE A 152 12.03 13.67 7.33
CA ILE A 152 12.57 15.00 7.61
C ILE A 152 14.02 14.90 8.13
N VAL A 153 14.29 13.99 9.07
CA VAL A 153 15.64 13.77 9.60
C VAL A 153 16.60 13.36 8.49
N PHE A 154 16.20 12.48 7.56
CA PHE A 154 17.04 12.11 6.42
C PHE A 154 17.32 13.29 5.52
N ILE A 155 16.31 14.11 5.17
CA ILE A 155 16.53 15.31 4.34
C ILE A 155 17.48 16.29 5.03
N LEU A 156 17.31 16.54 6.33
CA LEU A 156 18.19 17.42 7.10
C LEU A 156 19.63 16.87 7.17
N LEU A 157 19.79 15.56 7.42
CA LEU A 157 21.10 14.92 7.45
C LEU A 157 21.81 15.04 6.10
N LEU A 158 21.10 14.79 5.01
CA LEU A 158 21.63 14.91 3.65
C LEU A 158 22.04 16.34 3.33
N LEU A 159 21.24 17.31 3.73
CA LEU A 159 21.52 18.72 3.50
C LEU A 159 22.70 19.21 4.34
N VAL A 160 22.71 18.91 5.65
CA VAL A 160 23.71 19.48 6.58
C VAL A 160 25.07 18.78 6.47
N VAL A 161 25.06 17.44 6.32
CA VAL A 161 26.31 16.65 6.30
C VAL A 161 26.88 16.51 4.89
N PHE A 162 26.00 16.24 3.92
CA PHE A 162 26.43 15.95 2.54
C PHE A 162 26.23 17.12 1.58
N HIS A 163 25.63 18.24 2.03
CA HIS A 163 25.27 19.40 1.20
C HIS A 163 24.53 19.02 -0.08
N TRP A 164 23.66 18.01 0.03
CA TRP A 164 22.93 17.43 -1.07
C TRP A 164 21.44 17.25 -0.72
N LEU A 165 20.58 17.48 -1.71
CA LEU A 165 19.14 17.23 -1.61
C LEU A 165 18.70 16.21 -2.66
N PRO A 166 17.73 15.33 -2.34
CA PRO A 166 17.13 14.47 -3.34
C PRO A 166 16.50 15.28 -4.47
N PRO A 167 16.56 14.80 -5.73
CA PRO A 167 15.87 15.44 -6.85
C PRO A 167 14.37 15.65 -6.54
N MET A 168 13.86 16.84 -6.82
CA MET A 168 12.46 17.18 -6.55
C MET A 168 11.53 16.81 -7.71
N ILE A 169 12.07 16.65 -8.91
CA ILE A 169 11.31 16.31 -10.11
C ILE A 169 11.35 14.79 -10.27
N TYR A 170 10.18 14.16 -10.30
CA TYR A 170 10.10 12.71 -10.50
C TYR A 170 10.57 12.32 -11.90
N THR A 171 11.59 11.47 -11.92
CA THR A 171 12.09 10.85 -13.15
C THR A 171 11.69 9.38 -13.14
N PRO A 172 10.91 8.90 -14.14
CA PRO A 172 10.52 7.50 -14.22
C PRO A 172 11.73 6.56 -14.32
N PHE A 173 11.64 5.38 -13.70
CA PHE A 173 12.71 4.39 -13.67
C PHE A 173 13.24 3.99 -15.06
N TRP A 174 12.36 3.92 -16.05
CA TRP A 174 12.71 3.56 -17.43
C TRP A 174 13.36 4.68 -18.24
N VAL A 175 13.38 5.92 -17.71
CA VAL A 175 14.05 7.08 -18.34
C VAL A 175 15.46 7.24 -17.78
N ASP A 176 15.59 7.32 -16.46
CA ASP A 176 16.87 7.35 -15.76
C ASP A 176 16.75 6.59 -14.42
N PRO A 177 17.17 5.30 -14.40
CA PRO A 177 17.12 4.49 -13.17
C PRO A 177 17.91 5.07 -12.01
N TRP A 178 19.03 5.75 -12.31
CA TRP A 178 19.91 6.28 -11.27
C TRP A 178 19.33 7.52 -10.58
N GLU A 179 18.82 8.49 -11.35
CA GLU A 179 18.11 9.65 -10.81
C GLU A 179 16.84 9.24 -10.07
N ASN A 180 16.08 8.29 -10.60
CA ASN A 180 14.93 7.73 -9.93
C ASN A 180 15.30 7.11 -8.57
N LEU A 181 16.36 6.30 -8.52
CA LEU A 181 16.80 5.66 -7.28
C LEU A 181 17.27 6.70 -6.25
N LYS A 182 18.05 7.70 -6.65
CA LYS A 182 18.49 8.79 -5.77
C LYS A 182 17.32 9.52 -5.12
N GLN A 183 16.22 9.68 -5.85
CA GLN A 183 15.03 10.34 -5.33
C GLN A 183 14.24 9.44 -4.38
N LEU A 184 13.98 8.18 -4.76
CA LEU A 184 13.02 7.33 -4.07
C LEU A 184 13.61 6.46 -2.96
N ILE A 185 14.93 6.33 -2.87
CA ILE A 185 15.56 5.50 -1.82
C ILE A 185 15.29 6.05 -0.41
N TRP A 186 15.27 7.35 -0.23
CA TRP A 186 15.13 7.99 1.07
C TRP A 186 13.71 7.84 1.65
N PRO A 187 12.63 8.15 0.91
CA PRO A 187 11.27 7.83 1.35
C PRO A 187 11.09 6.31 1.57
N ALA A 188 11.68 5.47 0.69
CA ALA A 188 11.61 4.03 0.85
C ALA A 188 12.32 3.53 2.14
N LEU A 189 13.47 4.11 2.50
CA LEU A 189 14.17 3.80 3.74
C LEU A 189 13.37 4.25 4.98
N ALA A 190 12.83 5.46 4.98
CA ALA A 190 12.06 5.99 6.10
C ALA A 190 10.82 5.14 6.39
N VAL A 191 10.07 4.79 5.35
CA VAL A 191 8.87 3.96 5.44
C VAL A 191 9.23 2.50 5.70
N GLY A 192 10.19 1.95 4.95
CA GLY A 192 10.61 0.55 5.05
C GLY A 192 11.19 0.21 6.41
N TYR A 193 11.91 1.12 7.07
CA TYR A 193 12.38 0.92 8.44
C TYR A 193 11.21 0.72 9.42
N ARG A 194 10.19 1.56 9.38
CA ARG A 194 9.01 1.43 10.22
C ARG A 194 8.31 0.08 10.02
N TYR A 195 8.10 -0.33 8.77
CA TYR A 195 7.44 -1.58 8.44
C TYR A 195 8.32 -2.81 8.75
N SER A 196 9.64 -2.67 8.65
CA SER A 196 10.56 -3.73 9.08
C SER A 196 10.42 -4.11 10.55
N ALA A 197 10.02 -3.17 11.40
CA ALA A 197 9.88 -3.39 12.83
C ALA A 197 8.81 -4.43 13.19
N VAL A 198 7.64 -4.37 12.55
CA VAL A 198 6.55 -5.35 12.76
C VAL A 198 6.98 -6.71 12.19
N ALA A 199 7.49 -6.72 10.96
CA ALA A 199 7.92 -7.94 10.28
C ALA A 199 9.10 -8.62 11.03
N THR A 200 10.05 -7.87 11.62
CA THR A 200 11.15 -8.40 12.44
C THR A 200 10.62 -9.17 13.67
N ARG A 201 9.67 -8.56 14.40
CA ARG A 201 9.07 -9.20 15.57
C ARG A 201 8.31 -10.46 15.19
N MET A 202 7.54 -10.41 14.08
CA MET A 202 6.83 -11.58 13.59
C MET A 202 7.81 -12.68 13.18
N THR A 203 8.87 -12.34 12.44
CA THR A 203 9.91 -13.30 12.03
C THR A 203 10.56 -13.93 13.24
N ARG A 204 10.94 -13.14 14.27
CA ARG A 204 11.50 -13.65 15.51
C ARG A 204 10.55 -14.62 16.22
N SER A 205 9.29 -14.24 16.39
CA SER A 205 8.29 -15.07 17.08
C SER A 205 8.06 -16.39 16.36
N ALA A 206 7.81 -16.33 15.04
CA ALA A 206 7.59 -17.52 14.22
C ALA A 206 8.82 -18.44 14.19
N MET A 207 10.04 -17.88 14.14
CA MET A 207 11.27 -18.66 14.19
C MET A 207 11.44 -19.37 15.56
N LEU A 208 11.15 -18.69 16.68
CA LEU A 208 11.24 -19.30 18.00
C LEU A 208 10.25 -20.46 18.18
N GLU A 209 9.03 -20.32 17.65
CA GLU A 209 8.01 -21.37 17.67
C GLU A 209 8.49 -22.58 16.86
N VAL A 210 8.86 -22.37 15.60
CA VAL A 210 9.31 -23.42 14.68
C VAL A 210 10.56 -24.13 15.18
N LEU A 211 11.52 -23.43 15.77
CA LEU A 211 12.77 -24.03 16.28
C LEU A 211 12.55 -25.01 17.45
N ARG A 212 11.38 -24.98 18.11
CA ARG A 212 11.00 -25.87 19.20
C ARG A 212 10.24 -27.11 18.74
N GLU A 213 9.84 -27.17 17.48
CA GLU A 213 9.09 -28.27 16.91
C GLU A 213 9.88 -29.60 16.86
N ASP A 214 9.18 -30.72 17.03
CA ASP A 214 9.79 -32.05 17.09
C ASP A 214 10.49 -32.47 15.80
N TYR A 215 10.00 -32.01 14.65
CA TYR A 215 10.69 -32.31 13.37
C TYR A 215 12.06 -31.60 13.27
N ILE A 216 12.24 -30.46 13.92
CA ILE A 216 13.54 -29.79 14.04
C ILE A 216 14.50 -30.58 14.95
N ARG A 217 13.98 -31.10 16.06
CA ARG A 217 14.76 -32.00 16.94
C ARG A 217 15.20 -33.27 16.18
N THR A 218 14.29 -33.86 15.44
CA THR A 218 14.57 -35.03 14.59
C THR A 218 15.64 -34.73 13.53
N ALA A 219 15.56 -33.56 12.89
CA ALA A 219 16.55 -33.14 11.90
C ALA A 219 17.96 -32.99 12.52
N ARG A 220 18.04 -32.43 13.74
CA ARG A 220 19.31 -32.35 14.52
C ARG A 220 19.83 -33.73 14.87
N ALA A 221 18.96 -34.63 15.36
CA ALA A 221 19.33 -36.00 15.73
C ALA A 221 19.85 -36.82 14.53
N LYS A 222 19.38 -36.49 13.29
CA LYS A 222 19.90 -37.08 12.05
C LYS A 222 21.24 -36.48 11.59
N GLY A 223 21.84 -35.58 12.34
CA GLY A 223 23.14 -34.97 12.03
C GLY A 223 23.13 -33.90 10.94
N LEU A 224 21.97 -33.33 10.60
CA LEU A 224 21.90 -32.26 9.62
C LEU A 224 22.60 -31.00 10.16
N VAL A 225 23.40 -30.36 9.28
CA VAL A 225 24.08 -29.10 9.63
C VAL A 225 23.10 -27.99 9.94
N GLN A 226 23.41 -27.17 10.94
CA GLN A 226 22.51 -26.12 11.43
C GLN A 226 22.02 -25.16 10.33
N ARG A 227 22.88 -24.78 9.38
CA ARG A 227 22.51 -23.90 8.26
C ARG A 227 21.40 -24.50 7.39
N LEU A 228 21.44 -25.81 7.14
CA LEU A 228 20.42 -26.50 6.34
C LEU A 228 19.11 -26.60 7.11
N ILE A 229 19.16 -26.89 8.43
CA ILE A 229 17.98 -26.89 9.29
C ILE A 229 17.30 -25.51 9.26
N LEU A 230 18.07 -24.44 9.41
CA LEU A 230 17.52 -23.07 9.41
C LEU A 230 16.90 -22.70 8.07
N ALA A 231 17.65 -22.84 6.96
CA ALA A 231 17.20 -22.39 5.66
C ALA A 231 16.06 -23.23 5.08
N ARG A 232 16.14 -24.57 5.21
CA ARG A 232 15.22 -25.48 4.52
C ARG A 232 14.03 -25.94 5.39
N HIS A 233 14.22 -26.01 6.70
CA HIS A 233 13.21 -26.57 7.61
C HIS A 233 12.57 -25.50 8.50
N ALA A 234 13.36 -24.59 9.09
CA ALA A 234 12.82 -23.59 10.01
C ALA A 234 12.26 -22.36 9.28
N LEU A 235 13.09 -21.68 8.47
CA LEU A 235 12.71 -20.43 7.83
C LEU A 235 11.50 -20.61 6.92
N LYS A 236 11.46 -21.67 6.11
CA LYS A 236 10.34 -21.92 5.20
C LYS A 236 8.99 -21.97 5.92
N ASN A 237 8.93 -22.64 7.08
CA ASN A 237 7.69 -22.75 7.85
C ASN A 237 7.38 -21.46 8.63
N ALA A 238 8.41 -20.78 9.15
CA ALA A 238 8.27 -19.51 9.83
C ALA A 238 7.82 -18.37 8.90
N MET A 239 8.05 -18.50 7.58
CA MET A 239 7.65 -17.45 6.60
C MET A 239 6.14 -17.33 6.40
N LEU A 240 5.32 -18.32 6.73
CA LEU A 240 3.86 -18.23 6.53
C LEU A 240 3.24 -17.02 7.24
N PRO A 241 3.34 -16.84 8.56
CA PRO A 241 2.82 -15.65 9.23
C PRO A 241 3.56 -14.37 8.84
N VAL A 242 4.85 -14.46 8.52
CA VAL A 242 5.65 -13.28 8.10
C VAL A 242 5.15 -12.73 6.77
N LEU A 243 4.88 -13.59 5.79
CA LEU A 243 4.32 -13.18 4.49
C LEU A 243 2.96 -12.50 4.65
N THR A 244 2.11 -12.96 5.58
CA THR A 244 0.84 -12.30 5.87
C THR A 244 1.05 -10.85 6.28
N VAL A 245 1.96 -10.63 7.22
CA VAL A 245 2.28 -9.28 7.72
C VAL A 245 2.83 -8.41 6.59
N ILE A 246 3.82 -8.91 5.83
CA ILE A 246 4.42 -8.17 4.72
C ILE A 246 3.38 -7.80 3.66
N ALA A 247 2.50 -8.74 3.29
CA ALA A 247 1.48 -8.50 2.29
C ALA A 247 0.44 -7.46 2.75
N LEU A 248 -0.01 -7.53 4.01
CA LEU A 248 -0.91 -6.54 4.58
C LEU A 248 -0.25 -5.15 4.64
N GLU A 249 1.01 -5.07 5.08
CA GLU A 249 1.76 -3.82 5.13
C GLU A 249 1.94 -3.23 3.72
N PHE A 250 2.28 -4.05 2.73
CA PHE A 250 2.38 -3.62 1.34
C PHE A 250 1.04 -3.06 0.81
N ALA A 251 -0.07 -3.73 1.10
CA ALA A 251 -1.39 -3.27 0.69
C ALA A 251 -1.74 -1.91 1.32
N PHE A 252 -1.39 -1.69 2.60
CA PHE A 252 -1.55 -0.40 3.25
C PHE A 252 -0.66 0.70 2.65
N LEU A 253 0.55 0.36 2.19
CA LEU A 253 1.46 1.32 1.57
C LEU A 253 0.88 1.94 0.30
N ILE A 254 0.15 1.18 -0.50
CA ILE A 254 -0.41 1.68 -1.78
C ILE A 254 -1.37 2.86 -1.55
N GLY A 255 -2.14 2.85 -0.46
CA GLY A 255 -3.11 3.92 -0.13
C GLY A 255 -2.64 4.91 0.96
N GLY A 256 -1.53 4.64 1.65
CA GLY A 256 -1.19 5.30 2.92
C GLY A 256 0.08 6.16 2.94
N LEU A 257 0.67 6.50 1.80
CA LEU A 257 1.94 7.26 1.74
C LEU A 257 1.79 8.78 1.80
N VAL A 258 0.58 9.31 2.03
CA VAL A 258 0.25 10.75 1.95
C VAL A 258 1.30 11.65 2.60
N VAL A 259 1.58 11.43 3.89
CA VAL A 259 2.48 12.31 4.65
C VAL A 259 3.93 12.18 4.16
N THR A 260 4.35 10.98 3.81
CA THR A 260 5.68 10.74 3.24
C THR A 260 5.81 11.40 1.86
N GLU A 261 4.78 11.31 1.02
CA GLU A 261 4.73 11.98 -0.27
C GLU A 261 4.85 13.50 -0.12
N GLN A 262 4.17 14.10 0.87
CA GLN A 262 4.30 15.53 1.16
C GLN A 262 5.70 15.93 1.61
N VAL A 263 6.31 15.17 2.54
CA VAL A 263 7.65 15.48 3.06
C VAL A 263 8.72 15.46 1.97
N PHE A 264 8.62 14.49 1.05
CA PHE A 264 9.58 14.34 -0.05
C PHE A 264 9.15 15.04 -1.35
N ASN A 265 8.08 15.84 -1.31
CA ASN A 265 7.49 16.52 -2.46
C ASN A 265 7.22 15.59 -3.65
N LEU A 266 6.67 14.41 -3.36
CA LEU A 266 6.29 13.40 -4.34
C LEU A 266 4.82 13.55 -4.71
N ASN A 267 4.53 13.71 -5.98
CA ASN A 267 3.15 13.83 -6.46
C ASN A 267 2.52 12.45 -6.68
N GLY A 268 2.26 11.73 -5.59
CA GLY A 268 1.72 10.37 -5.61
C GLY A 268 0.22 10.29 -5.43
N LEU A 269 -0.29 9.03 -5.28
CA LEU A 269 -1.72 8.74 -5.11
C LEU A 269 -2.30 9.28 -3.80
N GLY A 270 -1.52 9.24 -2.71
CA GLY A 270 -1.98 9.70 -1.42
C GLY A 270 -2.23 11.20 -1.42
N LEU A 271 -1.34 11.97 -2.04
CA LEU A 271 -1.53 13.43 -2.21
C LEU A 271 -2.72 13.73 -3.12
N LEU A 272 -2.88 12.97 -4.21
CA LEU A 272 -4.05 13.09 -5.10
C LEU A 272 -5.36 12.83 -4.34
N PHE A 273 -5.39 11.83 -3.47
CA PHE A 273 -6.56 11.51 -2.66
C PHE A 273 -6.94 12.65 -1.72
N VAL A 274 -5.96 13.25 -1.03
CA VAL A 274 -6.21 14.42 -0.17
C VAL A 274 -6.74 15.60 -0.96
N GLN A 275 -6.18 15.88 -2.14
CA GLN A 275 -6.66 16.93 -3.04
C GLN A 275 -8.09 16.66 -3.50
N ALA A 276 -8.40 15.42 -3.88
CA ALA A 276 -9.76 15.03 -4.29
C ALA A 276 -10.77 15.23 -3.16
N VAL A 277 -10.42 14.87 -1.92
CA VAL A 277 -11.28 15.08 -0.73
C VAL A 277 -11.45 16.57 -0.44
N ALA A 278 -10.37 17.35 -0.49
CA ALA A 278 -10.43 18.79 -0.24
C ALA A 278 -11.33 19.54 -1.23
N HIS A 279 -11.33 19.11 -2.50
CA HIS A 279 -12.16 19.69 -3.56
C HIS A 279 -13.52 18.99 -3.72
N ARG A 280 -13.83 17.97 -2.89
CA ARG A 280 -15.06 17.17 -2.98
C ARG A 280 -15.26 16.54 -4.38
N ASP A 281 -14.18 16.17 -5.05
CA ASP A 281 -14.22 15.54 -6.36
C ASP A 281 -14.70 14.09 -6.24
N TYR A 282 -16.01 13.89 -6.28
CA TYR A 282 -16.64 12.59 -6.04
C TYR A 282 -16.19 11.52 -7.01
N THR A 283 -16.08 11.85 -8.30
CA THR A 283 -15.65 10.89 -9.31
C THR A 283 -14.21 10.44 -9.09
N LEU A 284 -13.32 11.37 -8.77
CA LEU A 284 -11.93 11.07 -8.48
C LEU A 284 -11.77 10.28 -7.17
N ILE A 285 -12.51 10.64 -6.10
CA ILE A 285 -12.50 9.89 -4.84
C ILE A 285 -12.97 8.45 -5.07
N GLN A 286 -14.08 8.26 -5.79
CA GLN A 286 -14.60 6.94 -6.11
C GLN A 286 -13.59 6.10 -6.89
N ALA A 287 -12.95 6.69 -7.90
CA ALA A 287 -11.94 6.01 -8.70
C ALA A 287 -10.72 5.61 -7.86
N LEU A 288 -10.22 6.48 -6.99
CA LEU A 288 -9.08 6.21 -6.12
C LEU A 288 -9.38 5.13 -5.08
N VAL A 289 -10.56 5.17 -4.45
CA VAL A 289 -10.99 4.13 -3.50
C VAL A 289 -11.10 2.78 -4.20
N MET A 290 -11.71 2.73 -5.40
CA MET A 290 -11.81 1.48 -6.18
C MET A 290 -10.44 0.96 -6.62
N LEU A 291 -9.52 1.84 -7.02
CA LEU A 291 -8.16 1.47 -7.37
C LEU A 291 -7.43 0.84 -6.17
N VAL A 292 -7.45 1.53 -5.00
CA VAL A 292 -6.79 1.04 -3.78
C VAL A 292 -7.42 -0.28 -3.31
N ALA A 293 -8.75 -0.38 -3.32
CA ALA A 293 -9.45 -1.62 -2.99
C ALA A 293 -9.10 -2.76 -3.95
N GLY A 294 -9.02 -2.46 -5.25
CA GLY A 294 -8.58 -3.42 -6.27
C GLY A 294 -7.16 -3.91 -6.01
N CYS A 295 -6.23 -3.00 -5.73
CA CYS A 295 -4.85 -3.35 -5.36
C CYS A 295 -4.80 -4.21 -4.09
N PHE A 296 -5.56 -3.84 -3.05
CA PHE A 296 -5.65 -4.60 -1.80
C PHE A 296 -6.13 -6.03 -2.04
N ILE A 297 -7.17 -6.19 -2.85
CA ILE A 297 -7.73 -7.50 -3.19
C ILE A 297 -6.74 -8.32 -4.02
N VAL A 298 -6.04 -7.71 -4.98
CA VAL A 298 -4.99 -8.38 -5.77
C VAL A 298 -3.84 -8.84 -4.88
N VAL A 299 -3.37 -8.00 -3.96
CA VAL A 299 -2.31 -8.37 -2.99
C VAL A 299 -2.74 -9.55 -2.13
N ASN A 300 -3.98 -9.54 -1.60
CA ASN A 300 -4.51 -10.67 -0.82
C ASN A 300 -4.61 -11.95 -1.66
N PHE A 301 -5.04 -11.84 -2.91
CA PHE A 301 -5.06 -12.98 -3.81
C PHE A 301 -3.67 -13.56 -4.08
N LEU A 302 -2.68 -12.68 -4.33
CA LEU A 302 -1.28 -13.09 -4.50
C LEU A 302 -0.72 -13.75 -3.24
N MET A 303 -1.10 -13.25 -2.06
CA MET A 303 -0.76 -13.88 -0.78
C MET A 303 -1.36 -15.29 -0.66
N ASP A 304 -2.63 -15.48 -1.02
CA ASP A 304 -3.26 -16.81 -1.03
C ASP A 304 -2.54 -17.79 -1.99
N VAL A 305 -2.12 -17.30 -3.15
CA VAL A 305 -1.27 -18.07 -4.11
C VAL A 305 0.07 -18.42 -3.47
N GLY A 306 0.70 -17.47 -2.79
CA GLY A 306 1.95 -17.66 -2.06
C GLY A 306 1.83 -18.73 -0.98
N TYR A 307 0.77 -18.74 -0.21
CA TYR A 307 0.49 -19.79 0.78
C TYR A 307 0.35 -21.16 0.14
N ALA A 308 -0.41 -21.27 -0.95
CA ALA A 308 -0.58 -22.53 -1.66
C ALA A 308 0.72 -23.06 -2.26
N TRP A 309 1.71 -22.20 -2.50
CA TRP A 309 3.04 -22.58 -2.98
C TRP A 309 3.97 -23.02 -1.83
N ILE A 310 3.92 -22.35 -0.68
CA ILE A 310 4.77 -22.63 0.48
C ILE A 310 4.28 -23.87 1.24
N ASP A 311 2.96 -23.97 1.48
CA ASP A 311 2.34 -25.10 2.18
C ASP A 311 1.44 -25.92 1.25
N PRO A 312 1.92 -27.06 0.71
CA PRO A 312 1.12 -27.94 -0.13
C PRO A 312 -0.10 -28.57 0.57
N ARG A 313 -0.18 -28.54 1.90
CA ARG A 313 -1.28 -29.14 2.66
C ARG A 313 -2.58 -28.36 2.51
N ILE A 314 -2.50 -27.06 2.23
CA ILE A 314 -3.67 -26.20 1.95
C ILE A 314 -4.39 -26.63 0.66
N ARG A 315 -3.77 -27.45 -0.18
CA ARG A 315 -4.32 -27.92 -1.47
C ARG A 315 -5.45 -28.94 -1.33
N TYR A 316 -5.60 -29.54 -0.17
CA TYR A 316 -6.52 -30.69 0.06
C TYR A 316 -7.77 -30.35 0.86
N ARG A 317 -7.96 -29.10 1.22
CA ARG A 317 -9.20 -28.56 1.81
C ARG A 317 -9.85 -27.60 0.81
#